data_17e3894ed84a02fbfb1921d9a4327888
#
_entry.id   17e3894ed84a02fbfb1921d9a4327888
#
_cell.length_a   1.000
_cell.length_b   1.000
_cell.length_c   1.000
_cell.angle_alpha   90.00
_cell.angle_beta   90.00
_cell.angle_gamma   90.00
#
_symmetry.space_group_name_H-M   'P 1'
#
loop_
_entity.id
_entity.type
_entity.pdbx_description
1 polymer ?
#
loop_
_entity_poly.entity_id
_entity_poly.type
_entity_poly.pdbx_seq_one_letter_code
_entity_poly.pdbx_strand_id
1 'polypeptide(L)'
;MDLAPKQTPREFAGKRGGKPSYKQVDISLRIVQLARKGKRVLRLKGGDPFVFGRGGEEAAALVSAGIPFRIIPGITSGIGGLAYAGIPLTHRDTNQSVTLVTGHDATGNVSQIDWKAISDGSPVIVIYMAMKHIERIVQELRDAGRPTNEPMAFVCNASMPNQTVMETTLGTCLEDIKKNQIKPPSIVVVGEVVNLRQGLDWLGAENGKLLINNIHPQIMEKQTG
;
A
#
# COMPACT_ATOMS: atom_id res chain seq x y z
N MET A 1 3.44 -8.17 18.09
CA MET A 1 2.73 -9.42 18.45
C MET A 1 2.34 -9.47 19.93
N ASP A 2 2.43 -8.38 20.62
CA ASP A 2 2.19 -8.27 22.06
C ASP A 2 0.70 -8.21 22.46
N LEU A 3 -0.17 -8.12 21.46
CA LEU A 3 -1.64 -8.12 21.64
C LEU A 3 -2.24 -9.50 21.96
N ALA A 4 -1.50 -10.59 21.75
CA ALA A 4 -1.98 -11.94 22.10
C ALA A 4 -1.37 -12.39 23.41
N PRO A 5 -2.13 -13.08 24.31
CA PRO A 5 -1.61 -13.63 25.54
C PRO A 5 -0.36 -14.49 25.29
N LYS A 6 0.64 -14.42 26.18
CA LYS A 6 1.93 -15.10 26.00
C LYS A 6 1.80 -16.61 25.79
N GLN A 7 0.82 -17.24 26.42
CA GLN A 7 0.52 -18.68 26.34
C GLN A 7 -0.19 -19.08 25.03
N THR A 8 -0.64 -18.13 24.18
CA THR A 8 -1.31 -18.45 22.93
C THR A 8 -0.31 -19.05 21.94
N PRO A 9 -0.53 -20.28 21.44
CA PRO A 9 0.33 -20.87 20.41
C PRO A 9 0.40 -19.97 19.19
N ARG A 10 1.58 -19.75 18.65
CA ARG A 10 1.84 -18.87 17.50
C ARG A 10 2.60 -19.62 16.43
N GLU A 11 2.09 -19.59 15.21
CA GLU A 11 2.74 -20.18 14.04
C GLU A 11 3.03 -19.04 13.05
N PHE A 12 4.27 -18.97 12.59
CA PHE A 12 4.63 -17.96 11.59
C PHE A 12 4.18 -18.42 10.20
N ALA A 13 3.31 -17.66 9.55
CA ALA A 13 2.77 -17.94 8.22
C ALA A 13 3.06 -16.81 7.21
N GLY A 14 4.01 -15.93 7.51
CA GLY A 14 4.40 -14.81 6.65
C GLY A 14 5.54 -15.15 5.70
N LYS A 15 5.74 -14.30 4.69
CA LYS A 15 6.93 -14.31 3.85
C LYS A 15 7.99 -13.41 4.48
N ARG A 16 9.21 -13.91 4.65
CA ARG A 16 10.38 -13.08 4.95
C ARG A 16 11.28 -13.08 3.72
N GLY A 17 11.63 -11.90 3.23
CA GLY A 17 12.54 -11.77 2.09
C GLY A 17 13.80 -12.62 2.29
N GLY A 18 14.18 -13.39 1.25
CA GLY A 18 15.37 -14.24 1.26
C GLY A 18 15.29 -15.56 2.05
N LYS A 19 14.14 -15.90 2.64
CA LYS A 19 13.93 -17.20 3.33
C LYS A 19 12.85 -18.02 2.64
N PRO A 20 12.94 -19.39 2.65
CA PRO A 20 11.86 -20.24 2.20
C PRO A 20 10.57 -19.87 2.94
N SER A 21 9.49 -19.65 2.19
CA SER A 21 8.17 -19.32 2.72
C SER A 21 7.20 -20.42 2.38
N TYR A 22 6.25 -20.67 3.28
CA TYR A 22 5.15 -21.57 2.99
C TYR A 22 4.44 -21.17 1.70
N LYS A 23 4.06 -22.16 0.87
CA LYS A 23 3.16 -21.92 -0.23
C LYS A 23 1.79 -21.52 0.33
N GLN A 24 1.03 -20.72 -0.41
CA GLN A 24 -0.29 -20.28 0.05
C GLN A 24 -1.23 -21.47 0.33
N VAL A 25 -1.15 -22.51 -0.47
CA VAL A 25 -1.91 -23.74 -0.28
C VAL A 25 -1.60 -24.36 1.09
N ASP A 26 -0.35 -24.40 1.51
CA ASP A 26 0.06 -24.96 2.79
C ASP A 26 -0.51 -24.15 3.96
N ILE A 27 -0.54 -22.82 3.84
CA ILE A 27 -1.14 -21.94 4.86
C ILE A 27 -2.64 -22.21 4.97
N SER A 28 -3.36 -22.26 3.84
CA SER A 28 -4.79 -22.53 3.81
C SER A 28 -5.13 -23.90 4.40
N LEU A 29 -4.37 -24.95 4.01
CA LEU A 29 -4.53 -26.30 4.57
C LEU A 29 -4.25 -26.31 6.07
N ARG A 30 -3.23 -25.57 6.54
CA ARG A 30 -2.92 -25.52 7.97
C ARG A 30 -4.03 -24.90 8.79
N ILE A 31 -4.65 -23.82 8.30
CA ILE A 31 -5.80 -23.19 8.95
C ILE A 31 -6.96 -24.19 9.06
N VAL A 32 -7.28 -24.90 7.97
CA VAL A 32 -8.32 -25.93 7.93
C VAL A 32 -8.03 -27.06 8.93
N GLN A 33 -6.80 -27.56 8.97
CA GLN A 33 -6.40 -28.62 9.91
C GLN A 33 -6.56 -28.20 11.38
N LEU A 34 -6.18 -26.97 11.72
CA LEU A 34 -6.31 -26.46 13.08
C LEU A 34 -7.79 -26.30 13.48
N ALA A 35 -8.61 -25.78 12.57
CA ALA A 35 -10.04 -25.59 12.79
C ALA A 35 -10.77 -26.95 12.98
N ARG A 36 -10.45 -27.97 12.16
CA ARG A 36 -10.98 -29.33 12.30
C ARG A 36 -10.61 -30.01 13.64
N LYS A 37 -9.52 -29.58 14.27
CA LYS A 37 -9.12 -29.97 15.63
C LYS A 37 -9.87 -29.20 16.73
N GLY A 38 -10.90 -28.44 16.38
CA GLY A 38 -11.68 -27.62 17.31
C GLY A 38 -10.97 -26.37 17.82
N LYS A 39 -9.87 -25.93 17.16
CA LYS A 39 -9.14 -24.73 17.58
C LYS A 39 -9.81 -23.47 17.02
N ARG A 40 -9.89 -22.43 17.85
CA ARG A 40 -10.17 -21.06 17.39
C ARG A 40 -8.89 -20.48 16.78
N VAL A 41 -8.87 -20.26 15.48
CA VAL A 41 -7.68 -19.80 14.75
C VAL A 41 -7.85 -18.33 14.39
N LEU A 42 -6.88 -17.51 14.81
CA LEU A 42 -6.75 -16.13 14.34
C LEU A 42 -5.66 -16.08 13.28
N ARG A 43 -6.04 -15.81 12.05
CA ARG A 43 -5.11 -15.53 10.95
C ARG A 43 -4.81 -14.02 10.92
N LEU A 44 -3.71 -13.63 11.57
CA LEU A 44 -3.28 -12.23 11.61
C LEU A 44 -2.58 -11.85 10.30
N LYS A 45 -2.98 -10.71 9.72
CA LYS A 45 -2.44 -10.17 8.47
C LYS A 45 -2.07 -8.69 8.68
N GLY A 46 -1.14 -8.18 7.89
CA GLY A 46 -0.86 -6.75 7.83
C GLY A 46 -1.84 -6.05 6.87
N GLY A 47 -2.55 -5.04 7.36
CA GLY A 47 -3.56 -4.34 6.57
C GLY A 47 -4.88 -5.08 6.43
N ASP A 48 -5.63 -4.82 5.36
CA ASP A 48 -6.89 -5.49 5.09
C ASP A 48 -6.66 -6.87 4.46
N PRO A 49 -7.34 -7.94 4.92
CA PRO A 49 -7.15 -9.28 4.40
C PRO A 49 -7.62 -9.46 2.95
N PHE A 50 -8.54 -8.61 2.46
CA PHE A 50 -9.13 -8.71 1.13
C PHE A 50 -8.50 -7.74 0.11
N VAL A 51 -7.58 -6.86 0.54
CA VAL A 51 -6.86 -5.96 -0.38
C VAL A 51 -5.44 -6.49 -0.58
N PHE A 52 -5.20 -7.20 -1.69
CA PHE A 52 -3.92 -7.85 -2.06
C PHE A 52 -3.34 -8.75 -0.97
N GLY A 53 -4.17 -9.17 0.00
CA GLY A 53 -3.78 -9.97 1.17
C GLY A 53 -4.06 -11.46 1.02
N ARG A 54 -4.61 -11.93 -0.09
CA ARG A 54 -4.98 -13.34 -0.36
C ARG A 54 -6.00 -13.92 0.64
N GLY A 55 -6.72 -13.07 1.38
CA GLY A 55 -7.74 -13.51 2.34
C GLY A 55 -8.90 -14.24 1.67
N GLY A 56 -9.22 -13.91 0.42
CA GLY A 56 -10.23 -14.59 -0.36
C GLY A 56 -9.89 -16.08 -0.63
N GLU A 57 -8.62 -16.38 -0.92
CA GLU A 57 -8.15 -17.74 -1.12
C GLU A 57 -8.20 -18.55 0.18
N GLU A 58 -7.80 -17.96 1.30
CA GLU A 58 -7.88 -18.57 2.63
C GLU A 58 -9.34 -18.82 3.04
N ALA A 59 -10.24 -17.87 2.78
CA ALA A 59 -11.68 -17.99 3.04
C ALA A 59 -12.32 -19.09 2.17
N ALA A 60 -12.00 -19.14 0.87
CA ALA A 60 -12.52 -20.18 -0.04
C ALA A 60 -12.12 -21.59 0.42
N ALA A 61 -10.91 -21.77 0.94
CA ALA A 61 -10.49 -23.06 1.49
C ALA A 61 -11.30 -23.47 2.72
N LEU A 62 -11.66 -22.50 3.58
CA LEU A 62 -12.52 -22.74 4.75
C LEU A 62 -13.95 -23.10 4.33
N VAL A 63 -14.52 -22.39 3.36
CA VAL A 63 -15.84 -22.68 2.78
C VAL A 63 -15.86 -24.11 2.23
N SER A 64 -14.89 -24.48 1.43
CA SER A 64 -14.77 -25.82 0.84
C SER A 64 -14.64 -26.92 1.90
N ALA A 65 -14.13 -26.58 3.09
CA ALA A 65 -14.00 -27.50 4.22
C ALA A 65 -15.20 -27.50 5.18
N GLY A 66 -16.25 -26.69 4.92
CA GLY A 66 -17.42 -26.51 5.77
C GLY A 66 -17.12 -25.83 7.11
N ILE A 67 -16.07 -25.00 7.17
CA ILE A 67 -15.62 -24.35 8.41
C ILE A 67 -16.14 -22.91 8.44
N PRO A 68 -16.89 -22.51 9.47
CA PRO A 68 -17.34 -21.14 9.63
C PRO A 68 -16.15 -20.21 9.93
N PHE A 69 -16.19 -19.00 9.39
CA PHE A 69 -15.16 -17.99 9.60
C PHE A 69 -15.75 -16.59 9.69
N ARG A 70 -14.94 -15.64 10.13
CA ARG A 70 -15.26 -14.22 10.13
C ARG A 70 -14.08 -13.45 9.56
N ILE A 71 -14.35 -12.46 8.70
CA ILE A 71 -13.38 -11.48 8.25
C ILE A 71 -13.48 -10.26 9.16
N ILE A 72 -12.35 -9.80 9.64
CA ILE A 72 -12.22 -8.53 10.34
C ILE A 72 -11.50 -7.58 9.38
N PRO A 73 -12.16 -6.54 8.89
CA PRO A 73 -11.53 -5.54 8.03
C PRO A 73 -10.33 -4.86 8.73
N GLY A 74 -9.36 -4.47 7.94
CA GLY A 74 -8.20 -3.71 8.41
C GLY A 74 -7.91 -2.51 7.51
N ILE A 75 -7.02 -1.64 7.96
CA ILE A 75 -6.61 -0.48 7.15
C ILE A 75 -5.49 -0.93 6.22
N THR A 76 -5.77 -0.97 4.93
CA THR A 76 -4.78 -1.33 3.92
C THR A 76 -3.71 -0.25 3.77
N SER A 77 -2.48 -0.65 3.43
CA SER A 77 -1.33 0.26 3.36
C SER A 77 -1.48 1.38 2.32
N GLY A 78 -2.20 1.13 1.23
CA GLY A 78 -2.49 2.17 0.23
C GLY A 78 -3.45 3.25 0.72
N ILE A 79 -4.16 3.02 1.82
CA ILE A 79 -4.99 4.03 2.49
C ILE A 79 -4.26 4.57 3.73
N GLY A 80 -3.96 3.69 4.69
CA GLY A 80 -3.34 4.10 5.94
C GLY A 80 -1.93 4.64 5.77
N GLY A 81 -1.13 4.04 4.90
CA GLY A 81 0.24 4.51 4.64
C GLY A 81 0.29 5.90 4.03
N LEU A 82 -0.61 6.21 3.11
CA LEU A 82 -0.70 7.54 2.50
C LEU A 82 -1.23 8.57 3.51
N ALA A 83 -2.19 8.22 4.36
CA ALA A 83 -2.64 9.08 5.45
C ALA A 83 -1.49 9.42 6.40
N TYR A 84 -0.67 8.45 6.81
CA TYR A 84 0.54 8.67 7.61
C TYR A 84 1.61 9.49 6.89
N ALA A 85 1.62 9.46 5.56
CA ALA A 85 2.51 10.29 4.76
C ALA A 85 1.98 11.72 4.53
N GLY A 86 0.78 12.06 4.99
CA GLY A 86 0.14 13.34 4.69
C GLY A 86 -0.27 13.47 3.22
N ILE A 87 -0.55 12.37 2.54
CA ILE A 87 -1.01 12.34 1.15
C ILE A 87 -2.45 11.86 1.13
N PRO A 88 -3.44 12.71 0.86
CA PRO A 88 -4.82 12.29 0.72
C PRO A 88 -5.01 11.47 -0.56
N LEU A 89 -5.73 10.36 -0.48
CA LEU A 89 -6.06 9.56 -1.68
C LEU A 89 -6.98 10.31 -2.65
N THR A 90 -7.87 11.12 -2.10
CA THR A 90 -8.82 11.93 -2.85
C THR A 90 -8.81 13.36 -2.32
N HIS A 91 -8.96 14.30 -3.22
CA HIS A 91 -9.13 15.70 -2.87
C HIS A 91 -10.08 16.35 -3.87
N ARG A 92 -11.05 17.13 -3.36
CA ARG A 92 -12.15 17.70 -4.18
C ARG A 92 -11.64 18.40 -5.44
N ASP A 93 -10.55 19.15 -5.33
CA ASP A 93 -10.00 19.97 -6.40
C ASP A 93 -8.96 19.24 -7.27
N THR A 94 -8.58 18.01 -6.89
CA THR A 94 -7.50 17.27 -7.56
C THR A 94 -8.01 16.00 -8.24
N ASN A 95 -8.80 15.18 -7.53
CA ASN A 95 -9.27 13.90 -8.07
C ASN A 95 -10.52 13.39 -7.37
N GLN A 96 -11.36 12.69 -8.13
CA GLN A 96 -12.58 12.05 -7.63
C GLN A 96 -12.52 10.52 -7.72
N SER A 97 -11.41 9.98 -8.23
CA SER A 97 -11.21 8.53 -8.36
C SER A 97 -9.78 8.14 -8.05
N VAL A 98 -9.61 6.90 -7.61
CA VAL A 98 -8.32 6.28 -7.29
C VAL A 98 -8.35 4.84 -7.76
N THR A 99 -7.29 4.39 -8.40
CA THR A 99 -7.11 2.98 -8.75
C THR A 99 -6.02 2.35 -7.87
N LEU A 100 -6.37 1.24 -7.22
CA LEU A 100 -5.42 0.42 -6.47
C LEU A 100 -4.96 -0.74 -7.34
N VAL A 101 -3.66 -0.90 -7.53
CA VAL A 101 -3.08 -1.97 -8.34
C VAL A 101 -1.98 -2.70 -7.59
N THR A 102 -1.64 -3.90 -8.04
CA THR A 102 -0.46 -4.64 -7.57
C THR A 102 0.63 -4.64 -8.62
N GLY A 103 1.88 -4.45 -8.23
CA GLY A 103 3.03 -4.45 -9.13
C GLY A 103 3.44 -5.85 -9.61
N HIS A 104 2.91 -6.93 -9.04
CA HIS A 104 3.18 -8.29 -9.49
C HIS A 104 1.96 -9.19 -9.34
N ASP A 105 1.89 -10.22 -10.18
CA ASP A 105 0.87 -11.27 -10.14
C ASP A 105 1.16 -12.33 -9.04
N ALA A 106 0.31 -13.36 -9.00
CA ALA A 106 0.46 -14.47 -8.05
C ALA A 106 1.74 -15.28 -8.24
N THR A 107 2.32 -15.29 -9.44
CA THR A 107 3.57 -15.99 -9.79
C THR A 107 4.80 -15.15 -9.48
N GLY A 108 4.61 -13.86 -9.20
CA GLY A 108 5.69 -12.91 -8.93
C GLY A 108 6.27 -12.25 -10.17
N ASN A 109 5.60 -12.37 -11.32
CA ASN A 109 5.87 -11.62 -12.54
C ASN A 109 5.18 -10.25 -12.49
N VAL A 110 5.52 -9.35 -13.41
CA VAL A 110 4.81 -8.08 -13.58
C VAL A 110 3.33 -8.37 -13.82
N SER A 111 2.46 -7.63 -13.13
CA SER A 111 1.02 -7.76 -13.31
C SER A 111 0.61 -7.46 -14.75
N GLN A 112 -0.20 -8.33 -15.32
CA GLN A 112 -0.81 -8.12 -16.64
C GLN A 112 -2.02 -7.20 -16.48
N ILE A 113 -1.75 -5.90 -16.40
CA ILE A 113 -2.76 -4.84 -16.24
C ILE A 113 -2.79 -4.06 -17.55
N ASP A 114 -3.95 -3.60 -17.96
CA ASP A 114 -4.07 -2.61 -19.03
C ASP A 114 -3.66 -1.23 -18.47
N TRP A 115 -2.36 -0.95 -18.51
CA TRP A 115 -1.80 0.30 -18.01
C TRP A 115 -2.32 1.52 -18.78
N LYS A 116 -2.66 1.35 -20.07
CA LYS A 116 -3.24 2.42 -20.87
C LYS A 116 -4.63 2.79 -20.37
N ALA A 117 -5.51 1.81 -20.20
CA ALA A 117 -6.86 2.05 -19.69
C ALA A 117 -6.83 2.66 -18.28
N ILE A 118 -5.95 2.19 -17.39
CA ILE A 118 -5.80 2.76 -16.04
C ILE A 118 -5.25 4.19 -16.10
N SER A 119 -4.27 4.46 -16.94
CA SER A 119 -3.67 5.78 -17.08
C SER A 119 -4.68 6.80 -17.61
N ASP A 120 -5.52 6.39 -18.56
CA ASP A 120 -6.56 7.26 -19.12
C ASP A 120 -7.71 7.52 -18.14
N GLY A 121 -8.06 6.53 -17.32
CA GLY A 121 -9.24 6.58 -16.47
C GLY A 121 -8.98 6.97 -15.00
N SER A 122 -7.73 7.00 -14.55
CA SER A 122 -7.42 7.20 -13.13
C SER A 122 -6.42 8.33 -12.90
N PRO A 123 -6.87 9.44 -12.30
CA PRO A 123 -5.97 10.55 -11.95
C PRO A 123 -4.98 10.20 -10.85
N VAL A 124 -5.29 9.21 -10.01
CA VAL A 124 -4.41 8.73 -8.94
C VAL A 124 -4.31 7.21 -8.98
N ILE A 125 -3.09 6.71 -9.03
CA ILE A 125 -2.78 5.27 -9.01
C ILE A 125 -1.96 4.96 -7.78
N VAL A 126 -2.41 3.96 -6.99
CA VAL A 126 -1.67 3.46 -5.83
C VAL A 126 -1.20 2.04 -6.11
N ILE A 127 0.11 1.83 -6.04
CA ILE A 127 0.73 0.59 -6.49
C ILE A 127 1.32 -0.15 -5.29
N TYR A 128 0.77 -1.32 -5.01
CA TYR A 128 1.27 -2.25 -4.00
C TYR A 128 2.36 -3.12 -4.59
N MET A 129 3.35 -3.48 -3.76
CA MET A 129 4.39 -4.44 -4.13
C MET A 129 5.14 -4.08 -5.43
N ALA A 130 5.28 -2.76 -5.71
CA ALA A 130 5.87 -2.25 -6.94
C ALA A 130 7.38 -2.48 -7.05
N MET A 131 8.10 -2.48 -5.93
CA MET A 131 9.55 -2.28 -5.90
C MET A 131 10.35 -3.31 -6.72
N LYS A 132 9.89 -4.55 -6.78
CA LYS A 132 10.55 -5.61 -7.58
C LYS A 132 10.54 -5.33 -9.08
N HIS A 133 9.51 -4.65 -9.56
CA HIS A 133 9.27 -4.41 -10.97
C HIS A 133 9.10 -2.92 -11.29
N ILE A 134 9.63 -2.06 -10.43
CA ILE A 134 9.40 -0.62 -10.51
C ILE A 134 9.85 -0.02 -11.85
N GLU A 135 10.98 -0.46 -12.39
CA GLU A 135 11.49 0.01 -13.68
C GLU A 135 10.49 -0.28 -14.81
N ARG A 136 9.95 -1.50 -14.82
CA ARG A 136 8.94 -1.89 -15.83
C ARG A 136 7.64 -1.15 -15.66
N ILE A 137 7.17 -0.96 -14.41
CA ILE A 137 5.94 -0.22 -14.11
C ILE A 137 6.06 1.24 -14.56
N VAL A 138 7.18 1.88 -14.27
CA VAL A 138 7.46 3.26 -14.72
C VAL A 138 7.45 3.34 -16.24
N GLN A 139 8.04 2.38 -16.93
CA GLN A 139 8.01 2.32 -18.39
C GLN A 139 6.59 2.16 -18.95
N GLU A 140 5.79 1.25 -18.39
CA GLU A 140 4.38 1.06 -18.78
C GLU A 140 3.54 2.33 -18.60
N LEU A 141 3.73 3.05 -17.48
CA LEU A 141 3.02 4.31 -17.23
C LEU A 141 3.42 5.39 -18.25
N ARG A 142 4.71 5.47 -18.60
CA ARG A 142 5.22 6.41 -19.60
C ARG A 142 4.71 6.06 -21.01
N ASP A 143 4.75 4.79 -21.38
CA ASP A 143 4.25 4.28 -22.68
C ASP A 143 2.72 4.49 -22.79
N ALA A 144 2.02 4.46 -21.65
CA ALA A 144 0.61 4.82 -21.56
C ALA A 144 0.33 6.33 -21.70
N GLY A 145 1.37 7.16 -21.80
CA GLY A 145 1.26 8.60 -22.03
C GLY A 145 1.22 9.46 -20.77
N ARG A 146 1.53 8.92 -19.60
CA ARG A 146 1.60 9.76 -18.39
C ARG A 146 2.83 10.69 -18.45
N PRO A 147 2.70 11.96 -18.04
CA PRO A 147 3.76 12.93 -18.18
C PRO A 147 4.95 12.63 -17.26
N THR A 148 6.17 12.89 -17.75
CA THR A 148 7.39 12.61 -16.97
C THR A 148 7.53 13.46 -15.71
N ASN A 149 6.92 14.64 -15.68
CA ASN A 149 6.87 15.53 -14.51
C ASN A 149 5.74 15.18 -13.54
N GLU A 150 4.96 14.12 -13.79
CA GLU A 150 3.87 13.73 -12.91
C GLU A 150 4.40 13.35 -11.51
N PRO A 151 3.79 13.92 -10.45
CA PRO A 151 4.23 13.66 -9.09
C PRO A 151 4.08 12.21 -8.68
N MET A 152 5.09 11.69 -8.01
CA MET A 152 5.10 10.37 -7.39
C MET A 152 5.63 10.45 -5.97
N ALA A 153 5.18 9.52 -5.12
CA ALA A 153 5.79 9.32 -3.82
C ALA A 153 5.95 7.84 -3.48
N PHE A 154 7.02 7.55 -2.76
CA PHE A 154 7.31 6.24 -2.17
C PHE A 154 7.21 6.36 -0.65
N VAL A 155 6.24 5.68 -0.06
CA VAL A 155 6.05 5.65 1.40
C VAL A 155 6.59 4.32 1.92
N CYS A 156 7.74 4.38 2.55
CA CYS A 156 8.44 3.21 3.06
C CYS A 156 8.14 3.01 4.55
N ASN A 157 7.98 1.77 4.99
CA ASN A 157 7.72 1.41 6.39
C ASN A 157 6.55 2.21 6.99
N ALA A 158 5.49 2.43 6.23
CA ALA A 158 4.35 3.24 6.63
C ALA A 158 3.84 2.89 8.04
N SER A 159 3.54 3.89 8.85
CA SER A 159 3.11 3.77 10.25
C SER A 159 4.14 3.19 11.24
N MET A 160 5.37 2.97 10.81
CA MET A 160 6.45 2.50 11.67
C MET A 160 7.33 3.69 12.12
N PRO A 161 8.06 3.57 13.24
CA PRO A 161 8.96 4.65 13.71
C PRO A 161 10.05 5.06 12.69
N ASN A 162 10.38 4.16 11.76
CA ASN A 162 11.33 4.41 10.68
C ASN A 162 10.63 4.66 9.34
N GLN A 163 9.41 5.18 9.36
CA GLN A 163 8.73 5.62 8.14
C GLN A 163 9.55 6.69 7.41
N THR A 164 9.69 6.55 6.11
CA THR A 164 10.25 7.59 5.23
C THR A 164 9.36 7.80 4.03
N VAL A 165 9.33 9.04 3.54
CA VAL A 165 8.58 9.41 2.34
C VAL A 165 9.55 10.07 1.38
N MET A 166 9.65 9.54 0.16
CA MET A 166 10.39 10.15 -0.93
C MET A 166 9.41 10.67 -1.98
N GLU A 167 9.38 11.99 -2.16
CA GLU A 167 8.65 12.66 -3.22
C GLU A 167 9.57 12.78 -4.44
N THR A 168 9.03 12.53 -5.63
CA THR A 168 9.75 12.51 -6.90
C THR A 168 8.77 12.71 -8.07
N THR A 169 9.21 12.48 -9.29
CA THR A 169 8.37 12.47 -10.48
C THR A 169 8.51 11.16 -11.25
N LEU A 170 7.59 10.90 -12.17
CA LEU A 170 7.65 9.71 -13.04
C LEU A 170 8.93 9.67 -13.88
N GLY A 171 9.52 10.83 -14.19
CA GLY A 171 10.75 10.95 -14.97
C GLY A 171 12.02 10.67 -14.19
N THR A 172 12.07 11.05 -12.90
CA THR A 172 13.30 11.02 -12.07
C THR A 172 13.31 9.88 -11.05
N CYS A 173 12.18 9.23 -10.81
CA CYS A 173 12.00 8.29 -9.69
C CYS A 173 13.02 7.14 -9.67
N LEU A 174 13.46 6.62 -10.82
CA LEU A 174 14.42 5.50 -10.86
C LEU A 174 15.81 5.91 -10.38
N GLU A 175 16.24 7.15 -10.68
CA GLU A 175 17.48 7.71 -10.17
C GLU A 175 17.38 8.00 -8.67
N ASP A 176 16.25 8.58 -8.26
CA ASP A 176 15.97 8.93 -6.87
C ASP A 176 15.88 7.69 -5.98
N ILE A 177 15.30 6.59 -6.46
CA ILE A 177 15.29 5.28 -5.77
C ILE A 177 16.72 4.82 -5.47
N LYS A 178 17.61 4.89 -6.46
CA LYS A 178 19.01 4.47 -6.33
C LYS A 178 19.75 5.38 -5.34
N LYS A 179 19.60 6.70 -5.50
CA LYS A 179 20.26 7.71 -4.67
C LYS A 179 19.82 7.61 -3.21
N ASN A 180 18.52 7.46 -2.94
CA ASN A 180 17.97 7.40 -1.60
C ASN A 180 17.87 5.96 -1.05
N GLN A 181 18.33 4.95 -1.77
CA GLN A 181 18.32 3.55 -1.38
C GLN A 181 16.94 3.04 -0.93
N ILE A 182 15.90 3.44 -1.66
CA ILE A 182 14.51 3.06 -1.36
C ILE A 182 14.34 1.54 -1.43
N LYS A 183 13.79 0.96 -0.37
CA LYS A 183 13.65 -0.50 -0.21
C LYS A 183 12.22 -0.87 0.20
N PRO A 184 11.77 -2.10 -0.10
CA PRO A 184 10.52 -2.62 0.45
C PRO A 184 10.63 -2.81 1.99
N PRO A 185 9.49 -2.74 2.72
CA PRO A 185 8.15 -2.54 2.20
C PRO A 185 7.87 -1.08 1.84
N SER A 186 7.28 -0.86 0.67
CA SER A 186 6.96 0.49 0.20
C SER A 186 5.63 0.47 -0.56
N ILE A 187 4.83 1.52 -0.34
CA ILE A 187 3.67 1.85 -1.17
C ILE A 187 4.06 2.98 -2.13
N VAL A 188 3.60 2.88 -3.36
CA VAL A 188 3.85 3.91 -4.38
C VAL A 188 2.54 4.58 -4.74
N VAL A 189 2.55 5.90 -4.85
CA VAL A 189 1.42 6.70 -5.35
C VAL A 189 1.89 7.57 -6.49
N VAL A 190 1.05 7.67 -7.53
CA VAL A 190 1.26 8.49 -8.73
C VAL A 190 0.07 9.41 -8.88
N GLY A 191 0.29 10.70 -9.06
CA GLY A 191 -0.74 11.72 -9.30
C GLY A 191 -0.57 12.97 -8.46
N GLU A 192 -1.31 14.02 -8.85
CA GLU A 192 -1.22 15.38 -8.28
C GLU A 192 -1.47 15.46 -6.76
N VAL A 193 -2.15 14.49 -6.17
CA VAL A 193 -2.38 14.43 -4.70
C VAL A 193 -1.08 14.41 -3.90
N VAL A 194 0.04 14.00 -4.51
CA VAL A 194 1.36 13.99 -3.87
C VAL A 194 1.79 15.40 -3.49
N ASN A 195 1.49 16.39 -4.32
CA ASN A 195 1.84 17.80 -4.08
C ASN A 195 1.14 18.38 -2.83
N LEU A 196 0.01 17.81 -2.42
CA LEU A 196 -0.71 18.26 -1.22
C LEU A 196 0.06 17.94 0.07
N ARG A 197 1.00 17.00 0.02
CA ARG A 197 1.81 16.63 1.18
C ARG A 197 2.56 17.80 1.81
N GLN A 198 2.98 18.78 1.03
CA GLN A 198 3.71 19.95 1.53
C GLN A 198 2.94 20.69 2.63
N GLY A 199 1.61 20.71 2.54
CA GLY A 199 0.74 21.32 3.54
C GLY A 199 0.07 20.32 4.51
N LEU A 200 0.20 19.01 4.27
CA LEU A 200 -0.52 17.98 5.02
C LEU A 200 0.40 16.95 5.72
N ASP A 201 1.70 17.18 5.72
CA ASP A 201 2.67 16.29 6.41
C ASP A 201 2.59 16.48 7.94
N TRP A 202 1.45 16.09 8.50
CA TRP A 202 1.14 16.25 9.93
C TRP A 202 2.16 15.51 10.83
N LEU A 203 2.64 14.34 10.41
CA LEU A 203 3.66 13.58 11.15
C LEU A 203 5.01 14.32 11.15
N GLY A 204 5.35 14.95 10.03
CA GLY A 204 6.52 15.83 9.95
C GLY A 204 6.35 17.05 10.85
N ALA A 205 5.16 17.63 10.91
CA ALA A 205 4.85 18.78 11.76
C ALA A 205 4.97 18.46 13.26
N GLU A 206 4.54 17.28 13.71
CA GLU A 206 4.77 16.79 15.06
C GLU A 206 6.26 16.72 15.43
N ASN A 207 7.13 16.55 14.41
CA ASN A 207 8.58 16.55 14.56
C ASN A 207 9.24 17.90 14.21
N GLY A 208 8.47 18.99 14.19
CA GLY A 208 8.96 20.36 14.00
C GLY A 208 9.10 20.83 12.55
N LYS A 209 8.60 20.08 11.56
CA LYS A 209 8.57 20.54 10.16
C LYS A 209 7.53 21.65 9.99
N LEU A 210 7.91 22.74 9.36
CA LEU A 210 6.96 23.79 8.97
C LEU A 210 6.16 23.31 7.75
N LEU A 211 4.84 23.38 7.85
CA LEU A 211 3.94 23.10 6.74
C LEU A 211 3.76 24.34 5.86
N ILE A 212 3.74 24.13 4.55
CA ILE A 212 3.53 25.20 3.58
C ILE A 212 2.04 25.20 3.22
N ASN A 213 1.32 26.27 3.56
CA ASN A 213 -0.11 26.38 3.26
C ASN A 213 -0.34 26.91 1.83
N ASN A 214 -0.21 26.02 0.85
CA ASN A 214 -0.58 26.31 -0.56
C ASN A 214 -1.90 25.65 -0.96
N ILE A 215 -2.55 24.94 -0.02
CA ILE A 215 -3.66 24.02 -0.37
C ILE A 215 -4.99 24.76 -0.51
N HIS A 216 -5.19 25.84 0.25
CA HIS A 216 -6.40 26.68 0.20
C HIS A 216 -6.07 28.15 0.42
N PRO A 217 -5.64 28.89 -0.62
CA PRO A 217 -5.41 30.34 -0.50
C PRO A 217 -6.65 31.10 0.03
N GLN A 218 -7.85 30.62 -0.33
CA GLN A 218 -9.12 31.29 0.02
C GLN A 218 -9.53 31.15 1.51
N ILE A 219 -8.95 30.20 2.27
CA ILE A 219 -9.27 30.08 3.71
C ILE A 219 -8.59 31.19 4.51
N MET A 220 -7.43 31.65 4.08
CA MET A 220 -6.68 32.71 4.75
C MET A 220 -7.36 34.09 4.64
N GLU A 221 -8.04 34.38 3.53
CA GLU A 221 -8.75 35.65 3.35
C GLU A 221 -9.97 35.82 4.28
N LYS A 222 -10.55 34.73 4.76
CA LYS A 222 -11.72 34.77 5.68
C LYS A 222 -11.35 34.90 7.15
N GLN A 223 -10.08 34.74 7.52
CA GLN A 223 -9.62 34.86 8.93
C GLN A 223 -9.05 36.24 9.25
N THR A 224 -8.86 37.10 8.24
CA THR A 224 -8.33 38.46 8.38
C THR A 224 -9.37 39.56 8.14
N GLY A 225 -10.66 39.20 8.03
CA GLY A 225 -11.78 40.12 7.88
C GLY A 225 -12.61 40.29 9.16
#